data_608b927509345153d367f64741277a46
#
_entry.id   608b927509345153d367f64741277a46
#
_cell.length_a   1.000
_cell.length_b   1.000
_cell.length_c   1.000
_cell.angle_alpha   90.00
_cell.angle_beta   90.00
_cell.angle_gamma   90.00
#
_symmetry.space_group_name_H-M   'P 1'
#
loop_
_entity.id
_entity.type
_entity.pdbx_description
1 polymer ?
#
loop_
_entity_poly.entity_id
_entity_poly.type
_entity_poly.pdbx_seq_one_letter_code
_entity_poly.pdbx_strand_id
1 'polypeptide(L)'
;MISRSSLPIPILVLAALVAMGPAPAVVDRPTRPQGSLIIVGGGDRTDEMMRRFVELAGAAGAPSIAVVPLASSEPEATGAELAAELDSFGARAFVFLVGRAEAHTAAAARRLDSVTGIWFTGGDQARITAALRGTATLRAMLARYRGGAVIGGTSAGAAIMSDSMITGNQTPPGDTTGYYGDEYPAISRNRVQVTPGLGFLPGAIVDQHFIRRERHNRLLSAVLERPSLLGVGIDESTALEVGPDGRWKVLGKSEVIVYDARGARVPALAGSRLGATDVRVHLLPPGAVYDPKSGRGTIPVR
;
A
#
# COMPACT_ATOMS: atom_id res chain seq x y z
N MET A 1 55.80 81.71 10.54
CA MET A 1 54.41 81.39 10.35
C MET A 1 54.31 80.33 9.24
N ILE A 2 54.14 79.10 9.62
CA ILE A 2 54.15 77.94 8.71
C ILE A 2 52.72 77.48 8.54
N SER A 3 52.18 77.65 7.32
CA SER A 3 50.85 77.19 6.92
C SER A 3 50.92 75.68 6.68
N ARG A 4 50.04 74.90 7.38
CA ARG A 4 49.87 73.50 7.12
C ARG A 4 48.63 73.28 6.18
N SER A 5 48.92 72.86 4.97
CA SER A 5 47.88 72.39 4.01
C SER A 5 47.48 70.95 4.33
N SER A 6 46.22 70.77 4.65
CA SER A 6 45.60 69.45 4.84
C SER A 6 45.09 68.86 3.50
N LEU A 7 45.63 67.72 3.14
CA LEU A 7 45.10 66.89 2.00
C LEU A 7 43.89 66.10 2.42
N PRO A 8 42.89 65.94 1.56
CA PRO A 8 41.73 65.12 1.86
C PRO A 8 42.04 63.62 1.59
N ILE A 9 41.63 62.78 2.51
CA ILE A 9 41.71 61.33 2.44
C ILE A 9 40.51 60.81 1.57
N PRO A 10 40.77 59.99 0.55
CA PRO A 10 39.67 59.41 -0.22
C PRO A 10 38.97 58.28 0.56
N ILE A 11 37.66 58.40 0.73
CA ILE A 11 36.82 57.39 1.30
C ILE A 11 36.58 56.27 0.23
N LEU A 12 37.18 55.11 0.47
CA LEU A 12 37.01 53.93 -0.35
C LEU A 12 35.68 53.27 0.05
N VAL A 13 34.65 53.42 -0.78
CA VAL A 13 33.36 52.68 -0.61
C VAL A 13 33.53 51.26 -1.11
N LEU A 14 33.64 50.33 -0.19
CA LEU A 14 33.69 48.91 -0.49
C LEU A 14 32.26 48.40 -0.73
N ALA A 15 31.88 48.21 -1.99
CA ALA A 15 30.61 47.57 -2.35
C ALA A 15 30.66 46.07 -2.04
N ALA A 16 30.00 45.64 -0.98
CA ALA A 16 29.84 44.22 -0.68
C ALA A 16 28.87 43.58 -1.67
N LEU A 17 29.38 42.76 -2.59
CA LEU A 17 28.55 41.85 -3.39
C LEU A 17 27.98 40.76 -2.46
N VAL A 18 26.71 40.84 -2.12
CA VAL A 18 25.99 39.75 -1.47
C VAL A 18 25.76 38.69 -2.53
N ALA A 19 26.53 37.60 -2.49
CA ALA A 19 26.29 36.44 -3.30
C ALA A 19 24.96 35.78 -2.82
N MET A 20 23.90 35.90 -3.61
CA MET A 20 22.67 35.13 -3.41
C MET A 20 23.03 33.65 -3.62
N GLY A 21 23.07 32.87 -2.55
CA GLY A 21 23.18 31.43 -2.61
C GLY A 21 21.98 30.83 -3.35
N PRO A 22 22.13 29.63 -3.91
CA PRO A 22 21.02 28.96 -4.60
C PRO A 22 19.81 28.87 -3.68
N ALA A 23 18.62 29.21 -4.22
CA ALA A 23 17.36 29.10 -3.52
C ALA A 23 17.21 27.65 -2.99
N PRO A 24 16.67 27.47 -1.76
CA PRO A 24 16.46 26.13 -1.23
C PRO A 24 15.58 25.35 -2.22
N ALA A 25 16.04 24.14 -2.55
CA ALA A 25 15.28 23.23 -3.39
C ALA A 25 13.88 23.07 -2.77
N VAL A 26 12.86 23.34 -3.58
CA VAL A 26 11.48 23.09 -3.20
C VAL A 26 11.40 21.60 -2.90
N VAL A 27 11.30 21.24 -1.62
CA VAL A 27 11.00 19.86 -1.20
C VAL A 27 9.61 19.58 -1.73
N ASP A 28 9.57 18.84 -2.83
CA ASP A 28 8.34 18.41 -3.47
C ASP A 28 7.53 17.64 -2.41
N ARG A 29 6.48 18.27 -1.87
CA ARG A 29 5.57 17.58 -0.95
C ARG A 29 5.03 16.39 -1.73
N PRO A 30 5.03 15.18 -1.15
CA PRO A 30 4.53 14.01 -1.85
C PRO A 30 3.12 14.32 -2.33
N THR A 31 2.98 14.54 -3.64
CA THR A 31 1.68 14.74 -4.29
C THR A 31 0.89 13.45 -4.09
N ARG A 32 -0.38 13.60 -3.72
CA ARG A 32 -1.28 12.45 -3.58
C ARG A 32 -1.23 11.63 -4.89
N PRO A 33 -1.19 10.29 -4.82
CA PRO A 33 -1.24 9.45 -6.01
C PRO A 33 -2.50 9.78 -6.83
N GLN A 34 -2.34 9.84 -8.15
CA GLN A 34 -3.46 10.03 -9.08
C GLN A 34 -4.07 8.70 -9.53
N GLY A 35 -3.39 7.59 -9.24
CA GLY A 35 -3.89 6.25 -9.48
C GLY A 35 -4.84 5.76 -8.39
N SER A 36 -5.50 4.65 -8.69
CA SER A 36 -6.42 3.97 -7.78
C SER A 36 -5.85 2.64 -7.32
N LEU A 37 -6.39 2.09 -6.23
CA LEU A 37 -6.11 0.72 -5.80
C LEU A 37 -7.37 -0.13 -5.89
N ILE A 38 -7.22 -1.41 -6.27
CA ILE A 38 -8.24 -2.45 -6.14
C ILE A 38 -7.64 -3.58 -5.31
N ILE A 39 -8.01 -3.63 -4.04
CA ILE A 39 -7.41 -4.52 -3.04
C ILE A 39 -8.42 -5.62 -2.72
N VAL A 40 -8.19 -6.84 -3.23
CA VAL A 40 -9.13 -7.96 -3.10
C VAL A 40 -8.71 -8.87 -1.94
N GLY A 41 -9.63 -9.16 -1.03
CA GLY A 41 -9.35 -9.98 0.16
C GLY A 41 -9.07 -11.46 -0.12
N GLY A 42 -9.22 -11.91 -1.35
CA GLY A 42 -9.03 -13.30 -1.76
C GLY A 42 -10.35 -13.96 -2.21
N GLY A 43 -10.36 -15.28 -2.35
CA GLY A 43 -11.49 -16.00 -2.92
C GLY A 43 -11.70 -15.66 -4.40
N ASP A 44 -12.96 -15.75 -4.87
CA ASP A 44 -13.29 -15.42 -6.25
C ASP A 44 -13.17 -13.92 -6.51
N ARG A 45 -12.52 -13.58 -7.61
CA ARG A 45 -12.57 -12.24 -8.17
C ARG A 45 -13.81 -12.13 -9.03
N THR A 46 -14.78 -11.31 -8.61
CA THR A 46 -16.01 -11.16 -9.41
C THR A 46 -15.72 -10.40 -10.70
N ASP A 47 -16.49 -10.67 -11.74
CA ASP A 47 -16.44 -9.92 -13.01
C ASP A 47 -16.54 -8.40 -12.78
N GLU A 48 -17.36 -7.97 -11.84
CA GLU A 48 -17.52 -6.57 -11.47
C GLU A 48 -16.18 -5.94 -11.04
N MET A 49 -15.43 -6.61 -10.16
CA MET A 49 -14.13 -6.13 -9.68
C MET A 49 -13.11 -6.07 -10.82
N MET A 50 -13.06 -7.12 -11.65
CA MET A 50 -12.10 -7.20 -12.74
C MET A 50 -12.41 -6.19 -13.85
N ARG A 51 -13.68 -6.00 -14.21
CA ARG A 51 -14.12 -4.94 -15.12
C ARG A 51 -13.79 -3.57 -14.56
N ARG A 52 -14.03 -3.34 -13.27
CA ARG A 52 -13.70 -2.06 -12.61
C ARG A 52 -12.20 -1.79 -12.64
N PHE A 53 -11.37 -2.80 -12.41
CA PHE A 53 -9.92 -2.65 -12.53
C PHE A 53 -9.49 -2.27 -13.96
N VAL A 54 -10.02 -2.97 -14.98
CA VAL A 54 -9.73 -2.68 -16.39
C VAL A 54 -10.23 -1.29 -16.81
N GLU A 55 -11.42 -0.90 -16.34
CA GLU A 55 -11.97 0.44 -16.55
C GLU A 55 -11.06 1.53 -16.00
N LEU A 56 -10.58 1.38 -14.76
CA LEU A 56 -9.65 2.31 -14.15
C LEU A 56 -8.31 2.35 -14.90
N ALA A 57 -7.81 1.20 -15.37
CA ALA A 57 -6.61 1.14 -16.19
C ALA A 57 -6.80 1.82 -17.55
N GLY A 58 -8.02 1.82 -18.09
CA GLY A 58 -8.39 2.42 -19.36
C GLY A 58 -8.72 3.92 -19.30
N ALA A 59 -8.75 4.54 -18.12
CA ALA A 59 -9.19 5.92 -17.96
C ALA A 59 -8.36 6.96 -18.75
N ALA A 60 -7.11 6.65 -19.07
CA ALA A 60 -6.21 7.51 -19.82
C ALA A 60 -5.89 6.97 -21.25
N GLY A 61 -6.56 5.91 -21.72
CA GLY A 61 -6.30 5.28 -23.02
C GLY A 61 -6.52 3.77 -22.99
N ALA A 62 -5.95 3.05 -23.97
CA ALA A 62 -6.07 1.60 -24.01
C ALA A 62 -5.39 0.95 -22.78
N PRO A 63 -6.09 0.08 -22.02
CA PRO A 63 -5.53 -0.52 -20.82
C PRO A 63 -4.37 -1.47 -21.16
N SER A 64 -3.19 -1.19 -20.58
CA SER A 64 -1.99 -2.02 -20.67
C SER A 64 -1.63 -2.49 -19.26
N ILE A 65 -1.72 -3.81 -19.00
CA ILE A 65 -1.67 -4.36 -17.65
C ILE A 65 -0.50 -5.32 -17.49
N ALA A 66 0.34 -5.06 -16.48
CA ALA A 66 1.39 -5.96 -16.05
C ALA A 66 0.85 -6.89 -14.94
N VAL A 67 0.78 -8.19 -15.21
CA VAL A 67 0.46 -9.22 -14.22
C VAL A 67 1.73 -9.66 -13.53
N VAL A 68 1.78 -9.53 -12.20
CA VAL A 68 2.96 -9.81 -11.36
C VAL A 68 2.69 -11.06 -10.51
N PRO A 69 3.02 -12.28 -10.98
CA PRO A 69 2.65 -13.54 -10.33
C PRO A 69 3.69 -14.02 -9.31
N LEU A 70 4.49 -13.14 -8.76
CA LEU A 70 5.65 -13.47 -7.90
C LEU A 70 5.29 -14.21 -6.60
N ALA A 71 4.03 -14.14 -6.16
CA ALA A 71 3.56 -14.86 -4.97
C ALA A 71 3.26 -16.33 -5.24
N SER A 72 2.91 -16.68 -6.48
CA SER A 72 2.48 -18.03 -6.85
C SER A 72 3.63 -19.04 -6.77
N SER A 73 3.29 -20.29 -6.46
CA SER A 73 4.19 -21.45 -6.63
C SER A 73 4.40 -21.81 -8.10
N GLU A 74 3.42 -21.44 -8.96
CA GLU A 74 3.44 -21.67 -10.41
C GLU A 74 3.25 -20.33 -11.14
N PRO A 75 4.26 -19.45 -11.10
CA PRO A 75 4.08 -18.06 -11.50
C PRO A 75 3.79 -17.89 -13.00
N GLU A 76 4.37 -18.73 -13.87
CA GLU A 76 4.15 -18.66 -15.30
C GLU A 76 2.69 -19.01 -15.65
N ALA A 77 2.18 -20.12 -15.11
CA ALA A 77 0.80 -20.57 -15.36
C ALA A 77 -0.22 -19.60 -14.79
N THR A 78 -0.07 -19.21 -13.52
CA THR A 78 -0.94 -18.24 -12.84
C THR A 78 -0.92 -16.89 -13.56
N GLY A 79 0.24 -16.47 -14.03
CA GLY A 79 0.39 -15.21 -14.76
C GLY A 79 -0.31 -15.23 -16.10
N ALA A 80 -0.16 -16.32 -16.86
CA ALA A 80 -0.78 -16.48 -18.17
C ALA A 80 -2.31 -16.58 -18.08
N GLU A 81 -2.83 -17.33 -17.11
CA GLU A 81 -4.26 -17.45 -16.87
C GLU A 81 -4.90 -16.08 -16.55
N LEU A 82 -4.31 -15.33 -15.63
CA LEU A 82 -4.81 -14.02 -15.26
C LEU A 82 -4.67 -12.99 -16.40
N ALA A 83 -3.61 -13.07 -17.19
CA ALA A 83 -3.46 -12.20 -18.35
C ALA A 83 -4.58 -12.46 -19.37
N ALA A 84 -4.88 -13.73 -19.65
CA ALA A 84 -6.00 -14.11 -20.53
C ALA A 84 -7.36 -13.66 -19.97
N GLU A 85 -7.57 -13.76 -18.66
CA GLU A 85 -8.77 -13.23 -17.98
C GLU A 85 -8.91 -11.72 -18.22
N LEU A 86 -7.86 -10.95 -18.00
CA LEU A 86 -7.84 -9.49 -18.20
C LEU A 86 -8.04 -9.08 -19.67
N ASP A 87 -7.46 -9.85 -20.60
CA ASP A 87 -7.65 -9.65 -22.04
C ASP A 87 -9.12 -9.86 -22.43
N SER A 88 -9.82 -10.81 -21.79
CA SER A 88 -11.25 -11.04 -22.02
C SER A 88 -12.13 -9.85 -21.59
N PHE A 89 -11.65 -9.01 -20.71
CA PHE A 89 -12.27 -7.75 -20.31
C PHE A 89 -11.83 -6.54 -21.16
N GLY A 90 -11.04 -6.76 -22.21
CA GLY A 90 -10.64 -5.74 -23.17
C GLY A 90 -9.32 -5.04 -22.83
N ALA A 91 -8.51 -5.59 -21.94
CA ALA A 91 -7.17 -5.09 -21.68
C ALA A 91 -6.15 -5.69 -22.68
N ARG A 92 -4.92 -5.18 -22.61
CA ARG A 92 -3.71 -5.81 -23.14
C ARG A 92 -2.84 -6.18 -21.94
N ALA A 93 -2.94 -7.44 -21.52
CA ALA A 93 -2.22 -7.91 -20.35
C ALA A 93 -0.96 -8.72 -20.74
N PHE A 94 0.07 -8.66 -19.92
CA PHE A 94 1.27 -9.46 -20.09
C PHE A 94 1.83 -9.88 -18.73
N VAL A 95 2.50 -11.01 -18.71
CA VAL A 95 3.18 -11.53 -17.53
C VAL A 95 4.46 -10.75 -17.27
N PHE A 96 4.54 -10.12 -16.10
CA PHE A 96 5.72 -9.42 -15.61
C PHE A 96 6.37 -10.24 -14.49
N LEU A 97 7.18 -11.19 -14.88
CA LEU A 97 7.94 -12.05 -13.98
C LEU A 97 9.40 -11.62 -14.00
N VAL A 98 9.95 -11.28 -12.85
CA VAL A 98 11.32 -10.81 -12.66
C VAL A 98 11.90 -11.39 -11.37
N GLY A 99 13.11 -11.87 -11.43
CA GLY A 99 13.89 -12.20 -10.24
C GLY A 99 14.47 -10.95 -9.56
N ARG A 100 14.94 -11.09 -8.32
CA ARG A 100 15.47 -9.96 -7.55
C ARG A 100 16.61 -9.21 -8.27
N ALA A 101 17.55 -9.93 -8.86
CA ALA A 101 18.66 -9.29 -9.57
C ALA A 101 18.18 -8.48 -10.79
N GLU A 102 17.25 -9.04 -11.57
CA GLU A 102 16.64 -8.37 -12.72
C GLU A 102 15.83 -7.16 -12.29
N ALA A 103 15.08 -7.25 -11.19
CA ALA A 103 14.28 -6.15 -10.66
C ALA A 103 15.10 -4.89 -10.29
N HIS A 104 16.40 -5.02 -10.08
CA HIS A 104 17.32 -3.89 -9.88
C HIS A 104 17.71 -3.17 -11.17
N THR A 105 17.47 -3.77 -12.34
CA THR A 105 17.92 -3.21 -13.62
C THR A 105 16.98 -2.12 -14.14
N ALA A 106 17.56 -1.15 -14.85
CA ALA A 106 16.78 -0.16 -15.56
C ALA A 106 15.95 -0.76 -16.72
N ALA A 107 16.41 -1.89 -17.27
CA ALA A 107 15.69 -2.59 -18.33
C ALA A 107 14.36 -3.15 -17.83
N ALA A 108 14.34 -3.82 -16.68
CA ALA A 108 13.10 -4.30 -16.06
C ALA A 108 12.16 -3.13 -15.71
N ALA A 109 12.69 -2.04 -15.14
CA ALA A 109 11.89 -0.86 -14.82
C ALA A 109 11.23 -0.23 -16.06
N ARG A 110 11.96 -0.11 -17.18
CA ARG A 110 11.42 0.44 -18.45
C ARG A 110 10.29 -0.39 -19.06
N ARG A 111 10.20 -1.70 -18.77
CA ARG A 111 9.06 -2.51 -19.23
C ARG A 111 7.72 -2.00 -18.67
N LEU A 112 7.75 -1.17 -17.66
CA LEU A 112 6.56 -0.58 -17.02
C LEU A 112 6.23 0.84 -17.52
N ASP A 113 7.01 1.45 -18.41
CA ASP A 113 6.87 2.86 -18.80
C ASP A 113 5.48 3.19 -19.42
N SER A 114 4.89 2.26 -20.15
CA SER A 114 3.56 2.43 -20.79
C SER A 114 2.43 1.71 -20.05
N VAL A 115 2.71 1.09 -18.90
CA VAL A 115 1.73 0.31 -18.16
C VAL A 115 0.73 1.22 -17.47
N THR A 116 -0.56 0.94 -17.62
CA THR A 116 -1.68 1.68 -16.99
C THR A 116 -2.31 0.92 -15.84
N GLY A 117 -2.04 -0.38 -15.70
CA GLY A 117 -2.47 -1.22 -14.58
C GLY A 117 -1.40 -2.23 -14.18
N ILE A 118 -1.29 -2.52 -12.89
CA ILE A 118 -0.40 -3.55 -12.34
C ILE A 118 -1.22 -4.42 -11.41
N TRP A 119 -1.19 -5.74 -11.62
CA TRP A 119 -1.92 -6.68 -10.78
C TRP A 119 -0.99 -7.70 -10.12
N PHE A 120 -1.06 -7.79 -8.78
CA PHE A 120 -0.33 -8.77 -7.99
C PHE A 120 -1.23 -9.98 -7.66
N THR A 121 -0.74 -11.19 -7.94
CA THR A 121 -1.48 -12.43 -7.67
C THR A 121 -1.44 -12.84 -6.20
N GLY A 122 -2.26 -13.82 -5.84
CA GLY A 122 -2.20 -14.50 -4.55
C GLY A 122 -1.05 -15.49 -4.43
N GLY A 123 -0.82 -15.98 -3.23
CA GLY A 123 0.23 -16.93 -2.85
C GLY A 123 0.97 -16.47 -1.59
N ASP A 124 2.30 -16.43 -1.62
CA ASP A 124 3.15 -15.97 -0.52
C ASP A 124 3.62 -14.52 -0.74
N GLN A 125 3.13 -13.61 0.07
CA GLN A 125 3.49 -12.18 0.02
C GLN A 125 4.96 -11.89 0.32
N ALA A 126 5.64 -12.77 1.05
CA ALA A 126 7.06 -12.61 1.35
C ALA A 126 7.90 -12.73 0.06
N ARG A 127 7.49 -13.56 -0.89
CA ARG A 127 8.14 -13.70 -2.20
C ARG A 127 8.09 -12.40 -3.00
N ILE A 128 6.94 -11.71 -3.01
CA ILE A 128 6.79 -10.41 -3.69
C ILE A 128 7.72 -9.38 -3.08
N THR A 129 7.70 -9.25 -1.75
CA THR A 129 8.52 -8.24 -1.06
C THR A 129 10.02 -8.55 -1.17
N ALA A 130 10.42 -9.82 -1.11
CA ALA A 130 11.80 -10.25 -1.32
C ALA A 130 12.30 -9.90 -2.72
N ALA A 131 11.47 -10.05 -3.75
CA ALA A 131 11.85 -9.75 -5.12
C ALA A 131 11.91 -8.25 -5.41
N LEU A 132 10.96 -7.45 -4.90
CA LEU A 132 10.73 -6.08 -5.37
C LEU A 132 11.23 -4.98 -4.43
N ARG A 133 11.29 -5.19 -3.11
CA ARG A 133 11.64 -4.10 -2.20
C ARG A 133 13.03 -3.53 -2.45
N GLY A 134 13.11 -2.18 -2.51
CA GLY A 134 14.35 -1.45 -2.72
C GLY A 134 14.88 -1.47 -4.15
N THR A 135 14.15 -2.06 -5.12
CA THR A 135 14.58 -2.20 -6.51
C THR A 135 14.20 -1.01 -7.39
N ALA A 136 14.78 -0.95 -8.59
CA ALA A 136 14.39 0.02 -9.63
C ALA A 136 12.96 -0.25 -10.12
N THR A 137 12.57 -1.51 -10.22
CA THR A 137 11.23 -1.94 -10.63
C THR A 137 10.15 -1.44 -9.66
N LEU A 138 10.34 -1.60 -8.35
CA LEU A 138 9.36 -1.05 -7.39
C LEU A 138 9.26 0.46 -7.48
N ARG A 139 10.38 1.17 -7.66
CA ARG A 139 10.33 2.63 -7.86
C ARG A 139 9.53 3.01 -9.10
N ALA A 140 9.68 2.27 -10.20
CA ALA A 140 8.89 2.46 -11.41
C ALA A 140 7.40 2.20 -11.17
N MET A 141 7.04 1.10 -10.48
CA MET A 141 5.64 0.80 -10.10
C MET A 141 5.01 1.92 -9.28
N LEU A 142 5.71 2.41 -8.26
CA LEU A 142 5.26 3.54 -7.44
C LEU A 142 5.14 4.85 -8.25
N ALA A 143 6.04 5.08 -9.21
CA ALA A 143 5.96 6.23 -10.11
C ALA A 143 4.73 6.13 -11.03
N ARG A 144 4.46 4.93 -11.59
CA ARG A 144 3.25 4.68 -12.39
C ARG A 144 1.97 4.92 -11.58
N TYR A 145 1.90 4.42 -10.33
CA TYR A 145 0.78 4.66 -9.42
C TYR A 145 0.58 6.16 -9.14
N ARG A 146 1.66 6.90 -8.85
CA ARG A 146 1.56 8.36 -8.66
C ARG A 146 1.10 9.07 -9.92
N GLY A 147 1.46 8.56 -11.08
CA GLY A 147 1.10 9.11 -12.40
C GLY A 147 -0.27 8.67 -12.93
N GLY A 148 -1.08 7.94 -12.15
CA GLY A 148 -2.45 7.59 -12.53
C GLY A 148 -2.70 6.11 -12.86
N ALA A 149 -1.69 5.25 -12.84
CA ALA A 149 -1.90 3.82 -13.04
C ALA A 149 -2.67 3.19 -11.86
N VAL A 150 -3.53 2.22 -12.16
CA VAL A 150 -4.23 1.44 -11.13
C VAL A 150 -3.36 0.29 -10.66
N ILE A 151 -3.33 0.07 -9.35
CA ILE A 151 -2.67 -1.10 -8.75
C ILE A 151 -3.73 -2.03 -8.18
N GLY A 152 -3.73 -3.27 -8.61
CA GLY A 152 -4.62 -4.31 -8.10
C GLY A 152 -3.85 -5.45 -7.45
N GLY A 153 -4.52 -6.20 -6.60
CA GLY A 153 -3.95 -7.42 -6.04
C GLY A 153 -4.93 -8.19 -5.18
N THR A 154 -4.76 -9.50 -5.16
CA THR A 154 -5.62 -10.42 -4.39
C THR A 154 -4.80 -11.17 -3.35
N SER A 155 -5.38 -11.40 -2.17
CA SER A 155 -4.78 -12.21 -1.09
C SER A 155 -3.36 -11.72 -0.73
N ALA A 156 -2.30 -12.44 -1.08
CA ALA A 156 -0.91 -11.99 -0.91
C ALA A 156 -0.67 -10.62 -1.59
N GLY A 157 -1.22 -10.42 -2.80
CA GLY A 157 -1.18 -9.15 -3.52
C GLY A 157 -1.92 -8.02 -2.82
N ALA A 158 -2.94 -8.31 -2.01
CA ALA A 158 -3.59 -7.33 -1.15
C ALA A 158 -2.71 -6.96 0.06
N ALA A 159 -2.11 -7.95 0.70
CA ALA A 159 -1.29 -7.74 1.89
C ALA A 159 -0.10 -6.81 1.63
N ILE A 160 0.56 -6.93 0.46
CA ILE A 160 1.73 -6.11 0.12
C ILE A 160 1.42 -4.63 -0.10
N MET A 161 0.14 -4.24 -0.23
CA MET A 161 -0.23 -2.84 -0.50
C MET A 161 0.16 -1.90 0.64
N SER A 162 0.18 -2.39 1.87
CA SER A 162 0.50 -1.61 3.07
C SER A 162 1.99 -1.25 3.17
N ASP A 163 2.32 -0.25 3.97
CA ASP A 163 3.68 0.01 4.43
C ASP A 163 4.14 -1.07 5.44
N SER A 164 3.22 -1.48 6.30
CA SER A 164 3.38 -2.55 7.28
C SER A 164 2.51 -3.72 6.88
N MET A 165 3.13 -4.83 6.53
CA MET A 165 2.48 -6.02 5.98
C MET A 165 2.48 -7.17 6.98
N ILE A 166 1.31 -7.74 7.25
CA ILE A 166 1.22 -9.01 7.98
C ILE A 166 1.75 -10.12 7.05
N THR A 167 2.71 -10.90 7.57
CA THR A 167 3.21 -12.09 6.86
C THR A 167 2.25 -13.27 7.05
N GLY A 168 2.46 -14.36 6.32
CA GLY A 168 1.76 -15.61 6.59
C GLY A 168 2.23 -16.31 7.87
N ASN A 169 3.34 -15.86 8.47
CA ASN A 169 3.92 -16.48 9.66
C ASN A 169 3.30 -15.89 10.93
N GLN A 170 2.99 -16.76 11.89
CA GLN A 170 2.31 -16.40 13.12
C GLN A 170 3.24 -16.06 14.26
N THR A 171 4.42 -16.66 14.30
CA THR A 171 5.37 -16.50 15.39
C THR A 171 6.62 -15.77 14.93
N PRO A 172 7.21 -14.91 15.79
CA PRO A 172 8.53 -14.37 15.55
C PRO A 172 9.55 -15.50 15.33
N PRO A 173 10.58 -15.30 14.49
CA PRO A 173 11.65 -16.29 14.35
C PRO A 173 12.24 -16.68 15.72
N GLY A 174 12.24 -17.96 16.03
CA GLY A 174 12.79 -18.51 17.27
C GLY A 174 11.78 -18.90 18.36
N ASP A 175 10.51 -18.52 18.24
CA ASP A 175 9.45 -19.00 19.14
C ASP A 175 8.78 -20.26 18.57
N THR A 176 9.14 -21.43 19.09
CA THR A 176 8.57 -22.73 18.67
C THR A 176 7.37 -23.17 19.52
N THR A 177 7.01 -22.40 20.54
CA THR A 177 6.03 -22.82 21.57
C THR A 177 4.58 -22.44 21.28
N GLY A 178 4.29 -21.88 20.14
CA GLY A 178 2.94 -21.35 19.87
C GLY A 178 2.50 -21.35 18.42
N TYR A 179 2.85 -22.38 17.67
CA TYR A 179 2.29 -22.54 16.32
C TYR A 179 0.83 -22.99 16.41
N TYR A 180 -0.07 -22.12 16.02
CA TYR A 180 -1.52 -22.36 16.04
C TYR A 180 -2.12 -22.42 14.60
N GLY A 181 -1.34 -22.73 13.59
CA GLY A 181 -1.78 -22.73 12.20
C GLY A 181 -2.23 -21.32 11.75
N ASP A 182 -3.39 -21.20 11.17
CA ASP A 182 -4.03 -19.90 10.83
C ASP A 182 -4.83 -19.30 12.01
N GLU A 183 -4.83 -19.93 13.18
CA GLU A 183 -5.62 -19.53 14.33
C GLU A 183 -4.86 -18.56 15.23
N TYR A 184 -5.51 -17.48 15.60
CA TYR A 184 -5.03 -16.51 16.59
C TYR A 184 -5.97 -16.48 17.77
N PRO A 185 -5.77 -17.37 18.78
CA PRO A 185 -6.74 -17.57 19.88
C PRO A 185 -6.80 -16.37 20.83
N ALA A 186 -5.86 -15.43 20.75
CA ALA A 186 -5.79 -14.30 21.64
C ALA A 186 -5.30 -13.02 20.96
N ILE A 187 -5.71 -11.88 21.53
CA ILE A 187 -5.16 -10.56 21.20
C ILE A 187 -3.92 -10.34 22.06
N SER A 188 -2.74 -10.38 21.47
CA SER A 188 -1.49 -10.36 22.22
C SER A 188 -0.31 -9.80 21.43
N ARG A 189 0.68 -9.26 22.16
CA ARG A 189 1.94 -8.73 21.61
C ARG A 189 2.80 -9.82 21.01
N ASN A 190 3.56 -9.43 19.98
CA ASN A 190 4.60 -10.25 19.36
C ASN A 190 4.08 -11.59 18.82
N ARG A 191 2.78 -11.68 18.53
CA ARG A 191 2.17 -12.87 17.92
C ARG A 191 1.96 -12.74 16.43
N VAL A 192 1.91 -11.51 15.92
CA VAL A 192 1.71 -11.23 14.51
C VAL A 192 3.02 -10.72 13.92
N GLN A 193 3.60 -11.50 13.01
CA GLN A 193 4.79 -11.04 12.31
C GLN A 193 4.39 -9.98 11.28
N VAL A 194 4.91 -8.77 11.48
CA VAL A 194 4.72 -7.64 10.56
C VAL A 194 6.06 -7.23 9.98
N THR A 195 6.12 -7.15 8.67
CA THR A 195 7.30 -6.73 7.91
C THR A 195 6.94 -5.56 6.99
N PRO A 196 7.91 -4.84 6.45
CA PRO A 196 7.59 -3.81 5.48
C PRO A 196 6.97 -4.36 4.19
N GLY A 197 5.85 -3.79 3.76
CA GLY A 197 5.20 -4.04 2.47
C GLY A 197 5.78 -3.21 1.32
N LEU A 198 4.97 -2.90 0.31
CA LEU A 198 5.40 -2.12 -0.86
C LEU A 198 4.98 -0.64 -0.80
N GLY A 199 4.08 -0.26 0.12
CA GLY A 199 3.77 1.15 0.39
C GLY A 199 2.83 1.83 -0.61
N PHE A 200 1.93 1.09 -1.26
CA PHE A 200 0.88 1.69 -2.10
C PHE A 200 -0.25 2.30 -1.25
N LEU A 201 -0.56 1.72 -0.10
CA LEU A 201 -1.56 2.20 0.86
C LEU A 201 -0.89 2.57 2.19
N PRO A 202 -0.35 3.78 2.32
CA PRO A 202 0.26 4.22 3.57
C PRO A 202 -0.77 4.46 4.66
N GLY A 203 -0.36 4.26 5.92
CA GLY A 203 -1.20 4.51 7.09
C GLY A 203 -2.22 3.41 7.39
N ALA A 204 -2.13 2.26 6.72
CA ALA A 204 -2.98 1.11 6.97
C ALA A 204 -2.18 -0.20 7.05
N ILE A 205 -2.75 -1.21 7.70
CA ILE A 205 -2.35 -2.62 7.65
C ILE A 205 -3.51 -3.38 7.02
N VAL A 206 -3.27 -4.01 5.88
CA VAL A 206 -4.27 -4.83 5.19
C VAL A 206 -4.15 -6.27 5.62
N ASP A 207 -5.28 -6.87 6.00
CA ASP A 207 -5.45 -8.29 6.19
C ASP A 207 -6.53 -8.83 5.25
N GLN A 208 -6.37 -10.05 4.80
CA GLN A 208 -7.15 -10.66 3.72
C GLN A 208 -7.79 -11.99 4.17
N HIS A 209 -8.76 -12.54 3.42
CA HIS A 209 -9.61 -13.68 3.82
C HIS A 209 -10.18 -13.49 5.23
N PHE A 210 -10.61 -12.26 5.51
CA PHE A 210 -10.63 -11.74 6.87
C PHE A 210 -11.69 -12.39 7.75
N ILE A 211 -12.95 -12.35 7.32
CA ILE A 211 -14.07 -12.96 8.05
C ILE A 211 -14.01 -14.48 7.86
N ARG A 212 -13.76 -14.91 6.62
CA ARG A 212 -13.71 -16.32 6.27
C ARG A 212 -12.73 -17.14 7.10
N ARG A 213 -11.60 -16.54 7.51
CA ARG A 213 -10.55 -17.19 8.31
C ARG A 213 -10.45 -16.63 9.72
N GLU A 214 -11.48 -15.94 10.23
CA GLU A 214 -11.61 -15.44 11.60
C GLU A 214 -10.40 -14.63 12.09
N ARG A 215 -9.83 -13.77 11.21
CA ARG A 215 -8.55 -13.08 11.43
C ARG A 215 -8.63 -11.83 12.32
N HIS A 216 -9.74 -11.64 13.03
CA HIS A 216 -9.99 -10.48 13.89
C HIS A 216 -8.92 -10.28 14.95
N ASN A 217 -8.57 -11.34 15.71
CA ASN A 217 -7.56 -11.25 16.76
C ASN A 217 -6.18 -10.89 16.24
N ARG A 218 -5.83 -11.40 15.05
CA ARG A 218 -4.57 -11.12 14.36
C ARG A 218 -4.46 -9.65 13.98
N LEU A 219 -5.43 -9.13 13.27
CA LEU A 219 -5.42 -7.74 12.82
C LEU A 219 -5.50 -6.78 14.00
N LEU A 220 -6.35 -7.07 15.00
CA LEU A 220 -6.47 -6.23 16.18
C LEU A 220 -5.18 -6.21 16.99
N SER A 221 -4.48 -7.36 17.14
CA SER A 221 -3.15 -7.40 17.77
C SER A 221 -2.15 -6.50 17.04
N ALA A 222 -2.07 -6.60 15.70
CA ALA A 222 -1.18 -5.78 14.90
C ALA A 222 -1.47 -4.28 15.01
N VAL A 223 -2.76 -3.91 15.06
CA VAL A 223 -3.22 -2.51 15.21
C VAL A 223 -2.92 -1.96 16.60
N LEU A 224 -3.17 -2.73 17.66
CA LEU A 224 -2.90 -2.26 19.03
C LEU A 224 -1.40 -2.10 19.32
N GLU A 225 -0.54 -2.81 18.60
CA GLU A 225 0.91 -2.58 18.64
C GLU A 225 1.34 -1.37 17.79
N ARG A 226 0.49 -0.92 16.85
CA ARG A 226 0.73 0.21 15.92
C ARG A 226 -0.49 1.09 15.81
N PRO A 227 -0.94 1.74 16.90
CA PRO A 227 -2.25 2.41 16.97
C PRO A 227 -2.38 3.63 16.05
N SER A 228 -1.30 4.08 15.40
CA SER A 228 -1.35 5.11 14.37
C SER A 228 -1.84 4.61 13.01
N LEU A 229 -1.89 3.28 12.80
CA LEU A 229 -2.32 2.65 11.56
C LEU A 229 -3.78 2.18 11.65
N LEU A 230 -4.49 2.27 10.53
CA LEU A 230 -5.79 1.63 10.37
C LEU A 230 -5.62 0.14 10.08
N GLY A 231 -6.32 -0.72 10.79
CA GLY A 231 -6.44 -2.13 10.42
C GLY A 231 -7.57 -2.30 9.42
N VAL A 232 -7.28 -2.92 8.27
CA VAL A 232 -8.25 -3.09 7.18
C VAL A 232 -8.37 -4.57 6.86
N GLY A 233 -9.42 -5.20 7.38
CA GLY A 233 -9.76 -6.59 7.09
C GLY A 233 -10.69 -6.68 5.90
N ILE A 234 -10.23 -7.28 4.81
CA ILE A 234 -11.00 -7.46 3.57
C ILE A 234 -11.36 -8.93 3.42
N ASP A 235 -12.64 -9.24 3.32
CA ASP A 235 -13.07 -10.63 3.22
C ASP A 235 -12.96 -11.18 1.79
N GLU A 236 -13.19 -12.49 1.64
CA GLU A 236 -13.21 -13.16 0.34
C GLU A 236 -14.28 -12.60 -0.58
N SER A 237 -14.03 -12.64 -1.88
CA SER A 237 -14.91 -12.10 -2.93
C SER A 237 -15.32 -10.63 -2.70
N THR A 238 -14.46 -9.88 -2.01
CA THR A 238 -14.67 -8.48 -1.64
C THR A 238 -13.42 -7.68 -1.94
N ALA A 239 -13.60 -6.46 -2.42
CA ALA A 239 -12.51 -5.55 -2.72
C ALA A 239 -12.70 -4.19 -2.07
N LEU A 240 -11.59 -3.56 -1.73
CA LEU A 240 -11.50 -2.16 -1.37
C LEU A 240 -10.94 -1.37 -2.57
N GLU A 241 -11.77 -0.54 -3.18
CA GLU A 241 -11.33 0.48 -4.14
C GLU A 241 -10.86 1.72 -3.37
N VAL A 242 -9.62 2.14 -3.58
CA VAL A 242 -9.08 3.40 -3.07
C VAL A 242 -8.94 4.37 -4.22
N GLY A 243 -9.72 5.44 -4.20
CA GLY A 243 -9.69 6.45 -5.23
C GLY A 243 -8.53 7.45 -5.06
N PRO A 244 -8.22 8.22 -6.12
CA PRO A 244 -7.19 9.28 -6.05
C PRO A 244 -7.56 10.40 -5.07
N ASP A 245 -8.83 10.54 -4.71
CA ASP A 245 -9.30 11.41 -3.63
C ASP A 245 -9.01 10.84 -2.23
N GLY A 246 -8.55 9.59 -2.15
CA GLY A 246 -8.22 8.85 -0.94
C GLY A 246 -9.45 8.31 -0.20
N ARG A 247 -10.64 8.36 -0.80
CA ARG A 247 -11.81 7.67 -0.29
C ARG A 247 -11.75 6.19 -0.65
N TRP A 248 -12.35 5.40 0.20
CA TRP A 248 -12.44 3.95 0.08
C TRP A 248 -13.87 3.56 -0.26
N LYS A 249 -14.04 2.70 -1.26
CA LYS A 249 -15.33 2.13 -1.64
C LYS A 249 -15.26 0.62 -1.60
N VAL A 250 -16.27 -0.02 -1.04
CA VAL A 250 -16.35 -1.48 -0.97
C VAL A 250 -17.08 -2.02 -2.20
N LEU A 251 -16.48 -3.02 -2.84
CA LEU A 251 -17.03 -3.76 -3.98
C LEU A 251 -17.15 -5.24 -3.61
N GLY A 252 -18.08 -5.94 -4.22
CA GLY A 252 -18.18 -7.40 -4.14
C GLY A 252 -19.28 -7.91 -3.23
N LYS A 253 -19.04 -9.02 -2.49
CA LYS A 253 -20.10 -9.85 -1.89
C LYS A 253 -20.16 -9.80 -0.35
N SER A 254 -19.04 -9.49 0.32
CA SER A 254 -18.92 -9.47 1.77
C SER A 254 -18.42 -8.11 2.27
N GLU A 255 -17.92 -8.00 3.48
CA GLU A 255 -17.62 -6.75 4.15
C GLU A 255 -16.12 -6.45 4.17
N VAL A 256 -15.83 -5.16 4.31
CA VAL A 256 -14.55 -4.65 4.81
C VAL A 256 -14.73 -4.18 6.23
N ILE A 257 -13.88 -4.66 7.13
CA ILE A 257 -13.88 -4.25 8.54
C ILE A 257 -12.68 -3.35 8.80
N VAL A 258 -12.92 -2.17 9.36
CA VAL A 258 -11.84 -1.23 9.69
C VAL A 258 -11.74 -1.08 11.20
N TYR A 259 -10.55 -1.37 11.75
CA TYR A 259 -10.18 -1.05 13.13
C TYR A 259 -9.41 0.26 13.20
N ASP A 260 -9.94 1.24 13.91
CA ASP A 260 -9.30 2.54 14.11
C ASP A 260 -8.96 2.74 15.58
N ALA A 261 -7.69 2.55 15.92
CA ALA A 261 -7.16 2.76 17.26
C ALA A 261 -6.45 4.13 17.42
N ARG A 262 -6.51 5.02 16.44
CA ARG A 262 -5.78 6.31 16.45
C ARG A 262 -6.17 7.25 17.60
N GLY A 263 -7.37 7.08 18.15
CA GLY A 263 -7.84 7.81 19.34
C GLY A 263 -7.99 6.91 20.57
N ALA A 264 -7.61 5.65 20.49
CA ALA A 264 -7.78 4.68 21.55
C ALA A 264 -6.76 4.86 22.68
N ARG A 265 -7.14 4.43 23.87
CA ARG A 265 -6.22 4.27 25.01
C ARG A 265 -5.70 2.83 25.02
N VAL A 266 -4.40 2.69 24.78
CA VAL A 266 -3.73 1.38 24.75
C VAL A 266 -2.71 1.34 25.89
N PRO A 267 -3.10 0.90 27.11
CA PRO A 267 -2.20 0.86 28.26
C PRO A 267 -1.14 -0.24 28.10
N ALA A 268 0.03 -0.01 28.69
CA ALA A 268 1.02 -1.05 28.83
C ALA A 268 0.56 -2.06 29.89
N LEU A 269 0.27 -3.28 29.47
CA LEU A 269 -0.08 -4.39 30.36
C LEU A 269 1.12 -5.33 30.57
N ALA A 270 1.12 -6.03 31.71
CA ALA A 270 2.13 -7.06 31.98
C ALA A 270 1.99 -8.26 31.04
N GLY A 271 3.12 -8.87 30.69
CA GLY A 271 3.16 -10.01 29.79
C GLY A 271 2.82 -9.67 28.34
N SER A 272 2.26 -10.65 27.64
CA SER A 272 1.91 -10.52 26.21
C SER A 272 0.52 -9.97 25.95
N ARG A 273 -0.29 -9.69 26.96
CA ARG A 273 -1.67 -9.22 26.78
C ARG A 273 -1.70 -7.81 26.20
N LEU A 274 -2.64 -7.58 25.29
CA LEU A 274 -3.02 -6.27 24.79
C LEU A 274 -4.42 -5.94 25.30
N GLY A 275 -4.67 -4.67 25.53
CA GLY A 275 -5.97 -4.15 25.90
C GLY A 275 -6.11 -2.72 25.42
N ALA A 276 -7.32 -2.31 25.11
CA ALA A 276 -7.61 -0.94 24.69
C ALA A 276 -9.05 -0.56 25.02
N THR A 277 -9.29 0.74 25.15
CA THR A 277 -10.64 1.34 25.12
C THR A 277 -10.72 2.31 23.97
N ASP A 278 -11.95 2.63 23.55
CA ASP A 278 -12.23 3.62 22.49
C ASP A 278 -11.66 3.26 21.11
N VAL A 279 -11.47 1.98 20.83
CA VAL A 279 -11.20 1.49 19.48
C VAL A 279 -12.49 1.57 18.67
N ARG A 280 -12.47 2.30 17.56
CA ARG A 280 -13.61 2.35 16.65
C ARG A 280 -13.55 1.18 15.67
N VAL A 281 -14.71 0.61 15.41
CA VAL A 281 -14.88 -0.46 14.42
C VAL A 281 -15.91 0.00 13.39
N HIS A 282 -15.54 -0.08 12.12
CA HIS A 282 -16.45 0.21 11.02
C HIS A 282 -16.69 -1.08 10.23
N LEU A 283 -17.96 -1.42 10.06
CA LEU A 283 -18.41 -2.54 9.24
C LEU A 283 -18.93 -1.95 7.92
N LEU A 284 -18.24 -2.21 6.85
CA LEU A 284 -18.47 -1.58 5.56
C LEU A 284 -18.95 -2.63 4.55
N PRO A 285 -20.28 -2.73 4.31
CA PRO A 285 -20.84 -3.63 3.30
C PRO A 285 -20.56 -3.14 1.88
N PRO A 286 -20.85 -3.95 0.85
CA PRO A 286 -20.75 -3.53 -0.55
C PRO A 286 -21.48 -2.21 -0.83
N GLY A 287 -20.82 -1.32 -1.57
CA GLY A 287 -21.30 0.03 -1.87
C GLY A 287 -21.01 1.08 -0.78
N ALA A 288 -20.56 0.68 0.41
CA ALA A 288 -20.14 1.63 1.44
C ALA A 288 -18.95 2.47 0.97
N VAL A 289 -18.93 3.74 1.37
CA VAL A 289 -17.83 4.67 1.13
C VAL A 289 -17.29 5.13 2.47
N TYR A 290 -15.96 5.09 2.64
CA TYR A 290 -15.28 5.48 3.87
C TYR A 290 -14.17 6.50 3.58
N ASP A 291 -14.09 7.52 4.42
CA ASP A 291 -12.98 8.48 4.43
C ASP A 291 -12.01 8.16 5.58
N PRO A 292 -10.83 7.60 5.32
CA PRO A 292 -9.87 7.21 6.36
C PRO A 292 -9.30 8.39 7.13
N LYS A 293 -9.37 9.62 6.60
CA LYS A 293 -8.88 10.82 7.28
C LYS A 293 -9.82 11.27 8.38
N SER A 294 -11.10 11.34 8.07
CA SER A 294 -12.13 11.76 9.05
C SER A 294 -12.64 10.61 9.91
N GLY A 295 -12.37 9.34 9.52
CA GLY A 295 -12.95 8.17 10.17
C GLY A 295 -14.46 8.07 10.00
N ARG A 296 -15.02 8.64 8.92
CA ARG A 296 -16.46 8.62 8.63
C ARG A 296 -16.76 7.83 7.38
N GLY A 297 -17.88 7.15 7.39
CA GLY A 297 -18.37 6.39 6.25
C GLY A 297 -19.85 6.62 6.00
N THR A 298 -20.29 6.29 4.78
CA THR A 298 -21.70 6.21 4.38
C THR A 298 -22.00 4.80 3.93
N ILE A 299 -23.11 4.26 4.38
CA ILE A 299 -23.62 2.95 3.99
C ILE A 299 -24.83 3.18 3.07
N PRO A 300 -24.90 2.51 1.91
CA PRO A 300 -26.06 2.65 1.05
C PRO A 300 -27.30 2.09 1.77
N VAL A 301 -28.33 2.91 1.90
CA VAL A 301 -29.66 2.50 2.35
C VAL A 301 -30.45 2.11 1.11
N ARG A 302 -31.10 0.97 1.15
CA ARG A 302 -32.04 0.52 0.08
C ARG A 302 -33.37 1.21 0.23
#